data_2fd9ca2c9286c3e4eca47bd7a9fb6626
#
_entry.id   2fd9ca2c9286c3e4eca47bd7a9fb6626
#
_cell.length_a   1.000
_cell.length_b   1.000
_cell.length_c   1.000
_cell.angle_alpha   90.00
_cell.angle_beta   90.00
_cell.angle_gamma   90.00
#
_symmetry.space_group_name_H-M   'P 1'
#
loop_
_entity.id
_entity.type
_entity.pdbx_description
1 polymer ?
#
loop_
_entity_poly.entity_id
_entity_poly.type
_entity_poly.pdbx_seq_one_letter_code
_entity_poly.pdbx_strand_id
1 'polypeptide(L)'
;MEKLVIALGGNALQEGKGPATAEAQLAVVEKTSEYIANILESGYQVVLAHGNGPQVGRIVLQNEHSVDITPAMPFDVCGAMSQGMIGYHMQQGLSKALRKRGIDTPVATIITQVVVDQNDKAFENPSKPIGPFYSEADAKRLQAEKGYSVREDAGRGWRRVVASPQPVAIVELPVVEAMIEKGFVVITVGGGGIPVYKTEGHHLKGAAAVIDKDLASERLSEDIDADALLILTAVEQVCLNYGKPNEQRLSRITVADCQRYIDEKHFAPGSMLPKIQAAMRFASSKPGRRAIITSLDKAVDALAGKAGTVIVL
;
A
#
# COMPACT_ATOMS: atom_id res chain seq x y z
N MET A 1 8.55 -22.28 7.70
CA MET A 1 7.53 -21.28 8.06
C MET A 1 7.19 -20.56 6.76
N GLU A 2 5.90 -20.49 6.41
CA GLU A 2 5.47 -19.82 5.17
C GLU A 2 5.67 -18.31 5.28
N LYS A 3 6.33 -17.72 4.27
CA LYS A 3 6.65 -16.29 4.24
C LYS A 3 5.52 -15.53 3.54
N LEU A 4 4.94 -14.55 4.24
CA LEU A 4 3.78 -13.80 3.83
C LEU A 4 4.09 -12.30 3.77
N VAL A 5 3.85 -11.67 2.62
CA VAL A 5 3.78 -10.21 2.52
C VAL A 5 2.33 -9.77 2.67
N ILE A 6 2.07 -8.84 3.58
CA ILE A 6 0.74 -8.26 3.80
C ILE A 6 0.74 -6.80 3.34
N ALA A 7 -0.07 -6.50 2.33
CA ALA A 7 -0.29 -5.15 1.83
C ALA A 7 -1.52 -4.51 2.50
N LEU A 8 -1.29 -3.60 3.45
CA LEU A 8 -2.35 -2.93 4.23
C LEU A 8 -2.95 -1.77 3.45
N GLY A 9 -4.28 -1.78 3.27
CA GLY A 9 -5.04 -0.67 2.68
C GLY A 9 -5.21 0.51 3.64
N GLY A 10 -5.73 1.64 3.13
CA GLY A 10 -5.95 2.84 3.93
C GLY A 10 -6.86 2.63 5.15
N ASN A 11 -7.86 1.78 5.04
CA ASN A 11 -8.79 1.47 6.13
C ASN A 11 -8.12 0.76 7.32
N ALA A 12 -6.98 0.11 7.11
CA ALA A 12 -6.19 -0.50 8.17
C ALA A 12 -5.36 0.52 8.97
N LEU A 13 -5.31 1.78 8.53
CA LEU A 13 -4.49 2.84 9.09
C LEU A 13 -5.30 4.04 9.58
N GLN A 14 -6.49 4.25 9.04
CA GLN A 14 -7.38 5.35 9.38
C GLN A 14 -8.81 5.05 8.95
N GLU A 15 -9.80 5.39 9.78
CA GLU A 15 -11.21 5.36 9.38
C GLU A 15 -11.52 6.47 8.37
N GLY A 16 -12.27 6.13 7.30
CA GLY A 16 -12.48 7.04 6.16
C GLY A 16 -13.16 8.37 6.49
N LYS A 17 -13.99 8.42 7.53
CA LYS A 17 -14.69 9.63 8.02
C LYS A 17 -14.26 10.05 9.42
N GLY A 18 -13.30 9.37 10.03
CA GLY A 18 -12.79 9.68 11.35
C GLY A 18 -11.83 10.90 11.35
N PRO A 19 -11.57 11.48 12.54
CA PRO A 19 -10.58 12.53 12.68
C PRO A 19 -9.18 11.99 12.30
N ALA A 20 -8.34 12.87 11.76
CA ALA A 20 -6.99 12.53 11.34
C ALA A 20 -5.94 12.78 12.44
N THR A 21 -6.34 12.73 13.72
CA THR A 21 -5.42 12.92 14.85
C THR A 21 -4.54 11.69 15.03
N ALA A 22 -3.42 11.86 15.74
CA ALA A 22 -2.49 10.76 16.05
C ALA A 22 -3.18 9.66 16.85
N GLU A 23 -4.01 10.02 17.84
CA GLU A 23 -4.75 9.08 18.69
C GLU A 23 -5.74 8.25 17.88
N ALA A 24 -6.49 8.89 16.98
CA ALA A 24 -7.45 8.19 16.13
C ALA A 24 -6.75 7.21 15.16
N GLN A 25 -5.63 7.61 14.58
CA GLN A 25 -4.84 6.73 13.71
C GLN A 25 -4.23 5.57 14.51
N LEU A 26 -3.68 5.83 15.69
CA LEU A 26 -3.13 4.78 16.56
C LEU A 26 -4.21 3.77 16.97
N ALA A 27 -5.41 4.22 17.32
CA ALA A 27 -6.52 3.32 17.68
C ALA A 27 -6.89 2.37 16.54
N VAL A 28 -6.92 2.85 15.29
CA VAL A 28 -7.15 1.99 14.12
C VAL A 28 -6.00 1.01 13.90
N VAL A 29 -4.76 1.48 14.05
CA VAL A 29 -3.57 0.63 13.92
C VAL A 29 -3.51 -0.44 15.02
N GLU A 30 -3.88 -0.12 16.26
CA GLU A 30 -3.97 -1.11 17.35
C GLU A 30 -4.98 -2.21 17.01
N LYS A 31 -6.16 -1.85 16.52
CA LYS A 31 -7.16 -2.83 16.06
C LYS A 31 -6.63 -3.69 14.90
N THR A 32 -5.99 -3.08 13.91
CA THR A 32 -5.34 -3.80 12.80
C THR A 32 -4.26 -4.76 13.29
N SER A 33 -3.48 -4.33 14.29
CA SER A 33 -2.40 -5.12 14.87
C SER A 33 -2.88 -6.40 15.57
N GLU A 34 -4.09 -6.40 16.14
CA GLU A 34 -4.67 -7.63 16.72
C GLU A 34 -4.90 -8.70 15.63
N TYR A 35 -5.38 -8.31 14.43
CA TYR A 35 -5.53 -9.25 13.31
C TYR A 35 -4.20 -9.75 12.77
N ILE A 36 -3.19 -8.86 12.66
CA ILE A 36 -1.84 -9.26 12.23
C ILE A 36 -1.20 -10.21 13.25
N ALA A 37 -1.38 -9.96 14.54
CA ALA A 37 -0.89 -10.84 15.59
C ALA A 37 -1.50 -12.24 15.54
N ASN A 38 -2.79 -12.38 15.18
CA ASN A 38 -3.43 -13.69 14.95
C ASN A 38 -2.78 -14.44 13.77
N ILE A 39 -2.37 -13.73 12.70
CA ILE A 39 -1.65 -14.34 11.58
C ILE A 39 -0.26 -14.85 12.04
N LEU A 40 0.47 -14.05 12.81
CA LEU A 40 1.77 -14.45 13.38
C LEU A 40 1.64 -15.65 14.33
N GLU A 41 0.62 -15.65 15.18
CA GLU A 41 0.31 -16.77 16.10
C GLU A 41 -0.02 -18.06 15.34
N SER A 42 -0.58 -17.95 14.12
CA SER A 42 -0.84 -19.07 13.22
C SER A 42 0.44 -19.63 12.55
N GLY A 43 1.62 -19.10 12.85
CA GLY A 43 2.91 -19.64 12.42
C GLY A 43 3.43 -19.09 11.08
N TYR A 44 2.91 -17.97 10.58
CA TYR A 44 3.45 -17.31 9.39
C TYR A 44 4.62 -16.39 9.73
N GLN A 45 5.59 -16.28 8.82
CA GLN A 45 6.60 -15.23 8.83
C GLN A 45 6.04 -14.02 8.05
N VAL A 46 5.90 -12.88 8.72
CA VAL A 46 5.14 -11.74 8.17
C VAL A 46 6.05 -10.56 7.86
N VAL A 47 5.89 -10.02 6.65
CA VAL A 47 6.44 -8.72 6.22
C VAL A 47 5.26 -7.80 5.87
N LEU A 48 5.29 -6.56 6.37
CA LEU A 48 4.18 -5.63 6.25
C LEU A 48 4.54 -4.48 5.30
N ALA A 49 3.63 -4.22 4.37
CA ALA A 49 3.63 -3.02 3.56
C ALA A 49 2.33 -2.24 3.80
N HIS A 50 2.34 -0.92 3.64
CA HIS A 50 1.17 -0.08 3.87
C HIS A 50 1.03 1.04 2.86
N GLY A 51 -0.20 1.55 2.67
CA GLY A 51 -0.44 2.79 1.93
C GLY A 51 -0.18 4.03 2.80
N ASN A 52 -0.11 5.21 2.18
CA ASN A 52 0.09 6.49 2.87
C ASN A 52 -0.67 7.67 2.25
N GLY A 53 -1.51 7.46 1.24
CA GLY A 53 -2.09 8.54 0.44
C GLY A 53 -2.72 9.70 1.24
N PRO A 54 -3.59 9.46 2.23
CA PRO A 54 -4.11 10.52 3.08
C PRO A 54 -3.04 11.19 3.94
N GLN A 55 -2.09 10.43 4.46
CA GLN A 55 -1.06 10.90 5.39
C GLN A 55 -0.03 11.77 4.68
N VAL A 56 0.56 11.31 3.59
CA VAL A 56 1.55 12.08 2.82
C VAL A 56 0.95 13.38 2.29
N GLY A 57 -0.31 13.35 1.84
CA GLY A 57 -0.98 14.55 1.37
C GLY A 57 -1.19 15.59 2.48
N ARG A 58 -1.47 15.18 3.73
CA ARG A 58 -1.54 16.10 4.88
C ARG A 58 -0.18 16.66 5.24
N ILE A 59 0.87 15.83 5.23
CA ILE A 59 2.24 16.28 5.49
C ILE A 59 2.64 17.35 4.47
N VAL A 60 2.34 17.14 3.19
CA VAL A 60 2.59 18.14 2.13
C VAL A 60 1.84 19.44 2.41
N LEU A 61 0.53 19.36 2.76
CA LEU A 61 -0.26 20.55 3.09
C LEU A 61 0.30 21.32 4.30
N GLN A 62 0.75 20.63 5.34
CA GLN A 62 1.39 21.22 6.51
C GLN A 62 2.66 21.98 6.13
N ASN A 63 3.50 21.36 5.28
CA ASN A 63 4.71 21.99 4.76
C ASN A 63 4.40 23.22 3.89
N GLU A 64 3.44 23.10 2.99
CA GLU A 64 3.05 24.22 2.12
C GLU A 64 2.40 25.40 2.89
N HIS A 65 1.70 25.08 3.99
CA HIS A 65 1.05 26.12 4.82
C HIS A 65 2.03 26.89 5.68
N SER A 66 3.16 26.31 6.03
CA SER A 66 4.18 26.94 6.88
C SER A 66 5.36 27.50 6.10
N VAL A 67 5.27 27.59 4.77
CA VAL A 67 6.39 28.02 3.91
C VAL A 67 6.94 29.42 4.23
N ASP A 68 6.10 30.31 4.75
CA ASP A 68 6.49 31.69 5.16
C ASP A 68 7.32 31.72 6.46
N ILE A 69 7.33 30.60 7.22
CA ILE A 69 8.03 30.45 8.48
C ILE A 69 9.26 29.57 8.33
N THR A 70 9.15 28.48 7.58
CA THR A 70 10.21 27.50 7.36
C THR A 70 10.10 26.89 5.97
N PRO A 71 11.23 26.57 5.30
CA PRO A 71 11.20 25.96 3.99
C PRO A 71 10.39 24.64 3.97
N ALA A 72 9.52 24.49 2.97
CA ALA A 72 8.78 23.25 2.78
C ALA A 72 9.73 22.08 2.39
N MET A 73 9.50 20.91 2.96
CA MET A 73 10.20 19.70 2.55
C MET A 73 9.74 19.23 1.17
N PRO A 74 10.65 18.75 0.33
CA PRO A 74 10.30 18.19 -0.97
C PRO A 74 9.43 16.93 -0.82
N PHE A 75 8.75 16.55 -1.91
CA PHE A 75 7.69 15.55 -1.86
C PHE A 75 8.18 14.16 -1.43
N ASP A 76 9.35 13.75 -1.87
CA ASP A 76 10.03 12.49 -1.48
C ASP A 76 10.33 12.46 0.03
N VAL A 77 10.80 13.58 0.60
CA VAL A 77 11.02 13.71 2.05
C VAL A 77 9.70 13.63 2.81
N CYS A 78 8.62 14.25 2.30
CA CYS A 78 7.28 14.08 2.87
C CYS A 78 6.82 12.59 2.82
N GLY A 79 7.23 11.87 1.78
CA GLY A 79 7.07 10.42 1.68
C GLY A 79 7.76 9.67 2.82
N ALA A 80 9.04 9.99 3.07
CA ALA A 80 9.81 9.43 4.18
C ALA A 80 9.20 9.76 5.56
N MET A 81 8.75 11.00 5.77
CA MET A 81 8.04 11.41 6.98
C MET A 81 6.78 10.56 7.21
N SER A 82 6.02 10.28 6.14
CA SER A 82 4.83 9.42 6.23
C SER A 82 5.17 7.98 6.60
N GLN A 83 6.27 7.42 6.09
CA GLN A 83 6.74 6.08 6.46
C GLN A 83 7.12 6.04 7.95
N GLY A 84 7.87 7.02 8.44
CA GLY A 84 8.24 7.11 9.84
C GLY A 84 7.03 7.22 10.76
N MET A 85 6.08 8.10 10.45
CA MET A 85 4.86 8.30 11.25
C MET A 85 3.98 7.03 11.31
N ILE A 86 3.68 6.43 10.16
CA ILE A 86 2.84 5.23 10.10
C ILE A 86 3.57 4.04 10.71
N GLY A 87 4.85 3.85 10.39
CA GLY A 87 5.67 2.77 10.92
C GLY A 87 5.80 2.83 12.44
N TYR A 88 5.95 4.03 13.01
CA TYR A 88 5.97 4.24 14.46
C TYR A 88 4.66 3.75 15.12
N HIS A 89 3.49 4.16 14.59
CA HIS A 89 2.21 3.66 15.10
C HIS A 89 2.07 2.14 14.97
N MET A 90 2.49 1.58 13.83
CA MET A 90 2.43 0.13 13.60
C MET A 90 3.35 -0.65 14.54
N GLN A 91 4.57 -0.15 14.81
CA GLN A 91 5.47 -0.76 15.79
C GLN A 91 4.87 -0.75 17.18
N GLN A 92 4.27 0.37 17.61
CA GLN A 92 3.60 0.46 18.91
C GLN A 92 2.43 -0.52 19.02
N GLY A 93 1.51 -0.49 18.03
CA GLY A 93 0.31 -1.32 18.04
C GLY A 93 0.64 -2.81 17.98
N LEU A 94 1.52 -3.21 17.05
CA LEU A 94 1.85 -4.61 16.85
C LEU A 94 2.69 -5.17 18.01
N SER A 95 3.68 -4.44 18.51
CA SER A 95 4.45 -4.87 19.68
C SER A 95 3.55 -5.05 20.92
N LYS A 96 2.55 -4.16 21.11
CA LYS A 96 1.54 -4.30 22.16
C LYS A 96 0.71 -5.57 22.00
N ALA A 97 0.21 -5.84 20.77
CA ALA A 97 -0.62 -7.00 20.47
C ALA A 97 0.15 -8.32 20.65
N LEU A 98 1.43 -8.36 20.25
CA LEU A 98 2.31 -9.54 20.38
C LEU A 98 2.65 -9.82 21.85
N ARG A 99 3.04 -8.80 22.62
CA ARG A 99 3.34 -8.96 24.05
C ARG A 99 2.16 -9.48 24.87
N LYS A 100 0.93 -9.03 24.55
CA LYS A 100 -0.29 -9.57 25.17
C LYS A 100 -0.47 -11.08 24.95
N ARG A 101 0.09 -11.63 23.86
CA ARG A 101 0.07 -13.07 23.49
C ARG A 101 1.30 -13.83 23.96
N GLY A 102 2.23 -13.16 24.66
CA GLY A 102 3.51 -13.77 25.05
C GLY A 102 4.46 -14.03 23.89
N ILE A 103 4.25 -13.34 22.75
CA ILE A 103 5.10 -13.43 21.55
C ILE A 103 6.14 -12.32 21.63
N ASP A 104 7.42 -12.70 21.77
CA ASP A 104 8.56 -11.78 21.87
C ASP A 104 9.27 -11.64 20.50
N THR A 105 8.51 -11.30 19.48
CA THR A 105 9.05 -11.05 18.14
C THR A 105 9.29 -9.56 17.94
N PRO A 106 10.54 -9.14 17.63
CA PRO A 106 10.82 -7.73 17.37
C PRO A 106 10.09 -7.22 16.11
N VAL A 107 9.58 -5.99 16.19
CA VAL A 107 8.93 -5.29 15.07
C VAL A 107 9.75 -4.07 14.72
N ALA A 108 10.15 -3.93 13.48
CA ALA A 108 10.94 -2.79 13.02
C ALA A 108 10.40 -2.21 11.71
N THR A 109 10.50 -0.89 11.59
CA THR A 109 10.20 -0.15 10.36
C THR A 109 11.48 0.24 9.65
N ILE A 110 11.56 -0.04 8.36
CA ILE A 110 12.64 0.40 7.50
C ILE A 110 12.12 1.51 6.60
N ILE A 111 12.75 2.68 6.66
CA ILE A 111 12.54 3.72 5.66
C ILE A 111 13.07 3.19 4.34
N THR A 112 12.17 3.05 3.36
CA THR A 112 12.45 2.27 2.16
C THR A 112 12.35 3.12 0.91
N GLN A 113 13.41 3.12 0.11
CA GLN A 113 13.48 3.73 -1.21
C GLN A 113 13.17 2.67 -2.28
N VAL A 114 12.45 3.08 -3.32
CA VAL A 114 12.12 2.22 -4.45
C VAL A 114 12.53 2.91 -5.75
N VAL A 115 13.41 2.25 -6.50
CA VAL A 115 13.89 2.75 -7.80
C VAL A 115 12.75 2.74 -8.80
N VAL A 116 12.60 3.82 -9.54
CA VAL A 116 11.65 3.97 -10.65
C VAL A 116 12.38 4.44 -11.91
N ASP A 117 11.78 4.20 -13.07
CA ASP A 117 12.29 4.76 -14.33
C ASP A 117 11.87 6.23 -14.42
N GLN A 118 12.84 7.14 -14.62
CA GLN A 118 12.56 8.57 -14.81
C GLN A 118 11.73 8.86 -16.07
N ASN A 119 11.74 7.95 -17.06
CA ASN A 119 10.99 8.05 -18.30
C ASN A 119 9.63 7.32 -18.25
N ASP A 120 9.20 6.87 -17.07
CA ASP A 120 7.88 6.24 -16.93
C ASP A 120 6.78 7.23 -17.34
N LYS A 121 5.88 6.78 -18.23
CA LYS A 121 4.76 7.59 -18.74
C LYS A 121 3.82 8.11 -17.65
N ALA A 122 3.86 7.54 -16.45
CA ALA A 122 3.11 8.01 -15.30
C ALA A 122 3.48 9.46 -14.91
N PHE A 123 4.71 9.92 -15.20
CA PHE A 123 5.12 11.30 -14.93
C PHE A 123 4.41 12.30 -15.86
N GLU A 124 4.06 11.90 -17.07
CA GLU A 124 3.29 12.71 -18.00
C GLU A 124 1.77 12.68 -17.69
N ASN A 125 1.29 11.60 -17.04
CA ASN A 125 -0.14 11.37 -16.77
C ASN A 125 -0.39 11.08 -15.28
N PRO A 126 -0.27 12.08 -14.37
CA PRO A 126 -0.53 11.89 -12.95
C PRO A 126 -1.91 11.30 -12.67
N SER A 127 -1.98 10.24 -11.86
CA SER A 127 -3.22 9.51 -11.60
C SER A 127 -3.42 9.08 -10.15
N LYS A 128 -2.39 9.11 -9.30
CA LYS A 128 -2.46 8.63 -7.91
C LYS A 128 -3.04 9.70 -6.99
N PRO A 129 -4.24 9.49 -6.40
CA PRO A 129 -4.85 10.47 -5.51
C PRO A 129 -4.11 10.56 -4.17
N ILE A 130 -3.85 11.77 -3.72
CA ILE A 130 -3.25 12.08 -2.41
C ILE A 130 -4.03 13.19 -1.68
N GLY A 131 -3.82 13.29 -0.38
CA GLY A 131 -4.38 14.36 0.44
C GLY A 131 -5.90 14.27 0.65
N PRO A 132 -6.52 15.39 1.05
CA PRO A 132 -7.96 15.46 1.31
C PRO A 132 -8.78 15.53 0.02
N PHE A 133 -10.10 15.46 0.20
CA PHE A 133 -11.07 15.76 -0.86
C PHE A 133 -11.34 17.25 -0.91
N TYR A 134 -11.52 17.76 -2.12
CA TYR A 134 -11.85 19.15 -2.43
C TYR A 134 -13.21 19.22 -3.15
N SER A 135 -13.85 20.39 -3.06
CA SER A 135 -14.91 20.73 -4.02
C SER A 135 -14.29 20.93 -5.41
N GLU A 136 -15.11 20.84 -6.47
CA GLU A 136 -14.62 21.11 -7.83
C GLU A 136 -14.04 22.53 -7.96
N ALA A 137 -14.70 23.53 -7.33
CA ALA A 137 -14.26 24.92 -7.33
C ALA A 137 -12.88 25.09 -6.66
N ASP A 138 -12.68 24.47 -5.49
CA ASP A 138 -11.39 24.51 -4.79
C ASP A 138 -10.29 23.78 -5.56
N ALA A 139 -10.61 22.64 -6.17
CA ALA A 139 -9.66 21.87 -6.97
C ALA A 139 -9.16 22.70 -8.17
N LYS A 140 -10.08 23.34 -8.90
CA LYS A 140 -9.74 24.22 -10.02
C LYS A 140 -8.92 25.44 -9.59
N ARG A 141 -9.26 26.04 -8.44
CA ARG A 141 -8.46 27.12 -7.84
C ARG A 141 -7.03 26.66 -7.54
N LEU A 142 -6.86 25.53 -6.86
CA LEU A 142 -5.55 24.97 -6.53
C LEU A 142 -4.74 24.59 -7.78
N GLN A 143 -5.41 24.14 -8.84
CA GLN A 143 -4.78 23.90 -10.14
C GLN A 143 -4.22 25.19 -10.74
N ALA A 144 -4.99 26.30 -10.68
CA ALA A 144 -4.57 27.59 -11.23
C ALA A 144 -3.48 28.26 -10.40
N GLU A 145 -3.59 28.23 -9.07
CA GLU A 145 -2.69 28.94 -8.15
C GLU A 145 -1.39 28.18 -7.87
N LYS A 146 -1.47 26.83 -7.78
CA LYS A 146 -0.35 25.97 -7.35
C LYS A 146 0.15 25.00 -8.43
N GLY A 147 -0.47 24.96 -9.60
CA GLY A 147 -0.12 24.03 -10.68
C GLY A 147 -0.42 22.57 -10.34
N TYR A 148 -1.33 22.28 -9.40
CA TYR A 148 -1.69 20.91 -9.06
C TYR A 148 -2.37 20.19 -10.23
N SER A 149 -2.02 18.93 -10.44
CA SER A 149 -2.88 18.03 -11.19
C SER A 149 -4.00 17.57 -10.27
N VAL A 150 -5.25 17.68 -10.71
CA VAL A 150 -6.43 17.30 -9.91
C VAL A 150 -7.35 16.42 -10.73
N ARG A 151 -8.01 15.45 -10.07
CA ARG A 151 -9.01 14.58 -10.70
C ARG A 151 -10.16 14.31 -9.73
N GLU A 152 -11.32 14.03 -10.32
CA GLU A 152 -12.47 13.51 -9.60
C GLU A 152 -12.16 12.08 -9.12
N ASP A 153 -12.51 11.73 -7.89
CA ASP A 153 -12.21 10.45 -7.24
C ASP A 153 -13.51 9.71 -6.89
N ALA A 154 -14.04 8.99 -7.85
CA ALA A 154 -15.13 8.02 -7.71
C ALA A 154 -16.39 8.56 -7.00
N GLY A 155 -16.89 9.73 -7.38
CA GLY A 155 -18.10 10.36 -6.85
C GLY A 155 -17.94 10.96 -5.44
N ARG A 156 -16.72 10.91 -4.87
CA ARG A 156 -16.44 11.40 -3.50
C ARG A 156 -15.96 12.84 -3.44
N GLY A 157 -15.65 13.44 -4.58
CA GLY A 157 -15.07 14.77 -4.73
C GLY A 157 -13.75 14.74 -5.50
N TRP A 158 -13.07 15.87 -5.54
CA TRP A 158 -11.82 16.06 -6.27
C TRP A 158 -10.61 15.88 -5.36
N ARG A 159 -9.54 15.33 -5.91
CA ARG A 159 -8.26 15.19 -5.20
C ARG A 159 -7.09 15.63 -6.05
N ARG A 160 -6.03 16.10 -5.39
CA ARG A 160 -4.71 16.21 -6.02
C ARG A 160 -4.26 14.83 -6.46
N VAL A 161 -3.70 14.73 -7.68
CA VAL A 161 -3.08 13.52 -8.18
C VAL A 161 -1.61 13.77 -8.50
N VAL A 162 -0.80 12.74 -8.29
CA VAL A 162 0.63 12.72 -8.60
C VAL A 162 0.97 11.55 -9.51
N ALA A 163 2.17 11.54 -10.08
CA ALA A 163 2.67 10.41 -10.85
C ALA A 163 2.68 9.13 -10.00
N SER A 164 2.43 7.99 -10.64
CA SER A 164 2.49 6.67 -9.98
C SER A 164 3.28 5.69 -10.87
N PRO A 165 4.63 5.83 -10.90
CA PRO A 165 5.49 4.99 -11.73
C PRO A 165 5.56 3.55 -11.21
N GLN A 166 6.02 2.63 -12.07
CA GLN A 166 6.23 1.23 -11.72
C GLN A 166 7.45 1.08 -10.80
N PRO A 167 7.37 0.24 -9.74
CA PRO A 167 8.53 -0.12 -8.93
C PRO A 167 9.49 -1.01 -9.73
N VAL A 168 10.78 -0.68 -9.71
CA VAL A 168 11.85 -1.43 -10.42
C VAL A 168 12.67 -2.27 -9.45
N ALA A 169 13.14 -1.67 -8.35
CA ALA A 169 13.97 -2.34 -7.34
C ALA A 169 13.83 -1.66 -5.97
N ILE A 170 13.99 -2.44 -4.91
CA ILE A 170 13.98 -1.96 -3.53
C ILE A 170 15.42 -1.74 -3.09
N VAL A 171 15.74 -0.52 -2.67
CA VAL A 171 17.14 -0.15 -2.31
C VAL A 171 17.59 -0.86 -1.04
N GLU A 172 16.77 -0.88 -0.01
CA GLU A 172 17.06 -1.47 1.29
C GLU A 172 16.75 -2.98 1.37
N LEU A 173 16.57 -3.65 0.23
CA LEU A 173 16.26 -5.09 0.18
C LEU A 173 17.21 -5.95 1.01
N PRO A 174 18.56 -5.78 0.96
CA PRO A 174 19.47 -6.59 1.76
C PRO A 174 19.27 -6.45 3.27
N VAL A 175 18.84 -5.26 3.74
CA VAL A 175 18.52 -5.02 5.16
C VAL A 175 17.22 -5.73 5.53
N VAL A 176 16.20 -5.64 4.66
CA VAL A 176 14.90 -6.33 4.83
C VAL A 176 15.13 -7.83 4.95
N GLU A 177 15.88 -8.45 4.05
CA GLU A 177 16.20 -9.87 4.05
C GLU A 177 16.93 -10.30 5.34
N ALA A 178 17.96 -9.56 5.75
CA ALA A 178 18.71 -9.85 6.96
C ALA A 178 17.85 -9.81 8.23
N MET A 179 16.85 -8.93 8.30
CA MET A 179 15.91 -8.87 9.41
C MET A 179 14.88 -10.02 9.38
N ILE A 180 14.39 -10.37 8.18
CA ILE A 180 13.50 -11.52 7.97
C ILE A 180 14.20 -12.82 8.42
N GLU A 181 15.46 -13.03 8.03
CA GLU A 181 16.27 -14.21 8.42
C GLU A 181 16.42 -14.34 9.94
N LYS A 182 16.45 -13.21 10.66
CA LYS A 182 16.48 -13.18 12.12
C LYS A 182 15.11 -13.32 12.78
N GLY A 183 14.05 -13.53 12.01
CA GLY A 183 12.71 -13.74 12.51
C GLY A 183 11.98 -12.45 12.93
N PHE A 184 12.41 -11.27 12.49
CA PHE A 184 11.75 -10.00 12.80
C PHE A 184 10.50 -9.82 11.94
N VAL A 185 9.50 -9.14 12.49
CA VAL A 185 8.43 -8.57 11.67
C VAL A 185 8.93 -7.24 11.11
N VAL A 186 9.02 -7.16 9.79
CA VAL A 186 9.54 -5.99 9.09
C VAL A 186 8.40 -5.21 8.46
N ILE A 187 8.33 -3.90 8.73
CA ILE A 187 7.45 -2.94 8.07
C ILE A 187 8.30 -2.19 7.04
N THR A 188 7.99 -2.34 5.77
CA THR A 188 8.82 -1.83 4.67
C THR A 188 7.97 -1.37 3.48
N VAL A 189 8.56 -0.77 2.48
CA VAL A 189 7.91 -0.19 1.29
C VAL A 189 6.65 0.63 1.61
N GLY A 190 6.66 1.32 2.75
CA GLY A 190 5.53 2.15 3.20
C GLY A 190 5.16 3.21 2.16
N GLY A 191 3.84 3.33 1.86
CA GLY A 191 3.34 4.21 0.82
C GLY A 191 3.70 3.81 -0.60
N GLY A 192 4.23 2.59 -0.80
CA GLY A 192 4.81 2.12 -2.05
C GLY A 192 6.33 2.34 -2.15
N GLY A 193 6.97 2.77 -1.06
CA GLY A 193 8.37 3.21 -1.02
C GLY A 193 8.56 4.68 -1.42
N ILE A 194 9.69 5.25 -1.08
CA ILE A 194 10.10 6.58 -1.54
C ILE A 194 10.62 6.43 -2.97
N PRO A 195 9.95 7.03 -3.97
CA PRO A 195 10.39 6.91 -5.35
C PRO A 195 11.74 7.61 -5.55
N VAL A 196 12.70 6.88 -6.10
CA VAL A 196 14.01 7.42 -6.45
C VAL A 196 14.43 6.96 -7.84
N TYR A 197 15.22 7.74 -8.54
CA TYR A 197 15.86 7.31 -9.78
C TYR A 197 17.38 7.42 -9.68
N LYS A 198 18.07 6.56 -10.40
CA LYS A 198 19.54 6.54 -10.46
C LYS A 198 20.02 7.68 -11.35
N THR A 199 20.97 8.46 -10.86
CA THR A 199 21.69 9.48 -11.62
C THR A 199 23.10 9.01 -11.97
N GLU A 200 23.82 9.80 -12.75
CA GLU A 200 25.23 9.55 -13.02
C GLU A 200 26.03 9.42 -11.70
N GLY A 201 27.01 8.51 -11.68
CA GLY A 201 27.80 8.23 -10.46
C GLY A 201 27.09 7.40 -9.41
N HIS A 202 26.01 6.69 -9.75
CA HIS A 202 25.23 5.81 -8.87
C HIS A 202 24.50 6.51 -7.71
N HIS A 203 24.36 7.83 -7.73
CA HIS A 203 23.58 8.57 -6.75
C HIS A 203 22.09 8.34 -6.96
N LEU A 204 21.33 8.38 -5.87
CA LEU A 204 19.87 8.32 -5.88
C LEU A 204 19.32 9.74 -5.73
N LYS A 205 18.30 10.06 -6.52
CA LYS A 205 17.55 11.32 -6.43
C LYS A 205 16.07 11.05 -6.27
N GLY A 206 15.44 11.71 -5.30
CA GLY A 206 14.01 11.57 -5.04
C GLY A 206 13.16 12.04 -6.21
N ALA A 207 12.05 11.36 -6.46
CA ALA A 207 11.06 11.69 -7.46
C ALA A 207 9.76 12.16 -6.82
N ALA A 208 9.14 13.20 -7.38
CA ALA A 208 7.85 13.71 -6.92
C ALA A 208 6.69 12.79 -7.39
N ALA A 209 6.57 11.63 -6.78
CA ALA A 209 5.64 10.59 -7.15
C ALA A 209 5.17 9.77 -5.95
N VAL A 210 4.14 8.94 -6.12
CA VAL A 210 3.71 7.93 -5.15
C VAL A 210 3.49 6.62 -5.88
N ILE A 211 4.34 5.63 -5.65
CA ILE A 211 4.20 4.30 -6.21
C ILE A 211 2.93 3.63 -5.65
N ASP A 212 2.25 2.84 -6.45
CA ASP A 212 1.13 2.04 -5.94
C ASP A 212 1.64 0.99 -4.94
N LYS A 213 1.06 0.97 -3.73
CA LYS A 213 1.52 0.06 -2.67
C LYS A 213 1.35 -1.41 -3.03
N ASP A 214 0.31 -1.75 -3.81
CA ASP A 214 0.03 -3.15 -4.17
C ASP A 214 1.11 -3.66 -5.15
N LEU A 215 1.55 -2.79 -6.08
CA LEU A 215 2.67 -3.08 -6.99
C LEU A 215 4.02 -3.14 -6.25
N ALA A 216 4.26 -2.23 -5.29
CA ALA A 216 5.48 -2.28 -4.48
C ALA A 216 5.52 -3.50 -3.55
N SER A 217 4.35 -3.90 -3.00
CA SER A 217 4.23 -5.13 -2.20
C SER A 217 4.44 -6.38 -3.04
N GLU A 218 3.97 -6.37 -4.28
CA GLU A 218 4.21 -7.44 -5.25
C GLU A 218 5.70 -7.56 -5.56
N ARG A 219 6.38 -6.44 -5.90
CA ARG A 219 7.82 -6.42 -6.14
C ARG A 219 8.61 -6.94 -4.92
N LEU A 220 8.27 -6.46 -3.72
CA LEU A 220 8.84 -6.96 -2.48
C LEU A 220 8.65 -8.47 -2.32
N SER A 221 7.43 -8.97 -2.60
CA SER A 221 7.09 -10.38 -2.46
C SER A 221 7.91 -11.27 -3.39
N GLU A 222 8.18 -10.81 -4.61
CA GLU A 222 9.07 -11.50 -5.54
C GLU A 222 10.53 -11.50 -5.04
N ASP A 223 11.03 -10.32 -4.65
CA ASP A 223 12.43 -10.12 -4.27
C ASP A 223 12.82 -10.94 -3.04
N ILE A 224 11.96 -11.05 -2.03
CA ILE A 224 12.22 -11.85 -0.82
C ILE A 224 11.82 -13.31 -0.96
N ASP A 225 11.40 -13.76 -2.13
CA ASP A 225 10.86 -15.12 -2.41
C ASP A 225 9.75 -15.51 -1.41
N ALA A 226 8.71 -14.67 -1.31
CA ALA A 226 7.54 -14.94 -0.49
C ALA A 226 6.68 -16.08 -1.08
N ASP A 227 6.03 -16.85 -0.20
CA ASP A 227 5.11 -17.92 -0.59
C ASP A 227 3.72 -17.39 -0.94
N ALA A 228 3.30 -16.30 -0.28
CA ALA A 228 2.01 -15.68 -0.53
C ALA A 228 2.06 -14.16 -0.41
N LEU A 229 1.20 -13.48 -1.20
CA LEU A 229 0.91 -12.05 -1.11
C LEU A 229 -0.55 -11.87 -0.65
N LEU A 230 -0.75 -11.28 0.53
CA LEU A 230 -2.07 -10.97 1.08
C LEU A 230 -2.38 -9.49 0.92
N ILE A 231 -3.32 -9.15 0.06
CA ILE A 231 -3.75 -7.77 -0.17
C ILE A 231 -5.04 -7.51 0.62
N LEU A 232 -4.93 -6.68 1.66
CA LEU A 232 -6.06 -6.34 2.52
C LEU A 232 -6.79 -5.09 2.01
N THR A 233 -8.10 -5.20 1.87
CA THR A 233 -8.98 -4.17 1.30
C THR A 233 -10.31 -4.08 2.07
N ALA A 234 -11.25 -3.26 1.59
CA ALA A 234 -12.54 -3.06 2.26
C ALA A 234 -13.57 -4.17 2.00
N VAL A 235 -13.32 -5.04 1.03
CA VAL A 235 -14.27 -6.11 0.64
C VAL A 235 -13.68 -7.48 0.94
N GLU A 236 -14.53 -8.42 1.33
CA GLU A 236 -14.14 -9.79 1.63
C GLU A 236 -13.65 -10.53 0.38
N GLN A 237 -14.32 -10.35 -0.75
CA GLN A 237 -14.00 -11.02 -2.01
C GLN A 237 -14.01 -10.04 -3.17
N VAL A 238 -13.24 -10.35 -4.21
CA VAL A 238 -13.33 -9.69 -5.51
C VAL A 238 -14.67 -10.03 -6.13
N CYS A 239 -15.33 -9.05 -6.73
CA CYS A 239 -16.63 -9.22 -7.37
C CYS A 239 -16.60 -8.80 -8.83
N LEU A 240 -17.29 -9.56 -9.68
CA LEU A 240 -17.74 -9.07 -10.98
C LEU A 240 -19.02 -8.24 -10.78
N ASN A 241 -19.20 -7.23 -11.61
CA ASN A 241 -20.38 -6.35 -11.57
C ASN A 241 -20.65 -5.74 -10.18
N TYR A 242 -19.59 -5.35 -9.48
CA TYR A 242 -19.66 -4.81 -8.11
C TYR A 242 -20.74 -3.73 -7.96
N GLY A 243 -21.59 -3.88 -6.94
CA GLY A 243 -22.69 -2.96 -6.65
C GLY A 243 -23.89 -3.04 -7.61
N LYS A 244 -23.95 -4.04 -8.51
CA LYS A 244 -25.07 -4.25 -9.44
C LYS A 244 -25.93 -5.46 -9.00
N PRO A 245 -27.19 -5.58 -9.47
CA PRO A 245 -28.06 -6.71 -9.14
C PRO A 245 -27.51 -8.09 -9.50
N ASN A 246 -26.60 -8.15 -10.47
CA ASN A 246 -25.92 -9.37 -10.92
C ASN A 246 -24.47 -9.45 -10.40
N GLU A 247 -24.21 -8.91 -9.22
CA GLU A 247 -22.90 -9.04 -8.55
C GLU A 247 -22.58 -10.52 -8.31
N GLN A 248 -21.35 -10.90 -8.67
CA GLN A 248 -20.83 -12.25 -8.49
C GLN A 248 -19.53 -12.20 -7.70
N ARG A 249 -19.47 -12.86 -6.55
CA ARG A 249 -18.28 -13.00 -5.72
C ARG A 249 -17.38 -14.12 -6.24
N LEU A 250 -16.08 -13.88 -6.24
CA LEU A 250 -15.08 -14.82 -6.74
C LEU A 250 -14.27 -15.38 -5.57
N SER A 251 -14.24 -16.70 -5.41
CA SER A 251 -13.45 -17.37 -4.35
C SER A 251 -12.06 -17.80 -4.82
N ARG A 252 -11.96 -18.33 -6.05
CA ARG A 252 -10.70 -18.76 -6.67
C ARG A 252 -10.76 -18.47 -8.16
N ILE A 253 -9.72 -17.81 -8.67
CA ILE A 253 -9.60 -17.45 -10.07
C ILE A 253 -8.16 -17.64 -10.54
N THR A 254 -7.99 -17.91 -11.84
CA THR A 254 -6.67 -18.01 -12.46
C THR A 254 -6.20 -16.64 -12.98
N VAL A 255 -4.91 -16.55 -13.27
CA VAL A 255 -4.33 -15.38 -13.97
C VAL A 255 -5.03 -15.14 -15.31
N ALA A 256 -5.40 -16.20 -16.04
CA ALA A 256 -6.14 -16.10 -17.29
C ALA A 256 -7.56 -15.52 -17.07
N ASP A 257 -8.26 -15.95 -16.01
CA ASP A 257 -9.55 -15.36 -15.65
C ASP A 257 -9.42 -13.88 -15.30
N CYS A 258 -8.39 -13.52 -14.52
CA CYS A 258 -8.13 -12.11 -14.17
C CYS A 258 -7.93 -11.26 -15.42
N GLN A 259 -7.13 -11.72 -16.39
CA GLN A 259 -6.90 -10.98 -17.64
C GLN A 259 -8.20 -10.79 -18.41
N ARG A 260 -9.00 -11.84 -18.57
CA ARG A 260 -10.32 -11.75 -19.21
C ARG A 260 -11.21 -10.71 -18.53
N TYR A 261 -11.31 -10.72 -17.20
CA TYR A 261 -12.13 -9.77 -16.45
C TYR A 261 -11.60 -8.33 -16.49
N ILE A 262 -10.28 -8.14 -16.65
CA ILE A 262 -9.68 -6.83 -16.91
C ILE A 262 -10.12 -6.32 -18.29
N ASP A 263 -10.05 -7.15 -19.32
CA ASP A 263 -10.43 -6.79 -20.71
C ASP A 263 -11.93 -6.46 -20.79
N GLU A 264 -12.76 -7.17 -20.03
CA GLU A 264 -14.19 -6.93 -19.84
C GLU A 264 -14.51 -5.73 -18.93
N LYS A 265 -13.49 -5.03 -18.38
CA LYS A 265 -13.59 -3.84 -17.52
C LYS A 265 -14.41 -4.03 -16.24
N HIS A 266 -14.31 -5.20 -15.62
CA HIS A 266 -14.99 -5.48 -14.35
C HIS A 266 -14.38 -4.74 -13.17
N PHE A 267 -13.09 -4.37 -13.21
CA PHE A 267 -12.36 -3.81 -12.08
C PHE A 267 -12.15 -2.30 -12.19
N ALA A 268 -12.54 -1.57 -11.14
CA ALA A 268 -12.43 -0.11 -11.09
C ALA A 268 -10.96 0.34 -11.15
N PRO A 269 -10.59 1.23 -12.10
CA PRO A 269 -9.27 1.86 -12.15
C PRO A 269 -8.95 2.58 -10.82
N GLY A 270 -7.70 2.49 -10.36
CA GLY A 270 -7.25 3.15 -9.12
C GLY A 270 -7.75 2.53 -7.81
N SER A 271 -8.56 1.46 -7.88
CA SER A 271 -9.07 0.74 -6.71
C SER A 271 -8.78 -0.76 -6.81
N MET A 272 -9.68 -1.56 -7.40
CA MET A 272 -9.52 -3.02 -7.51
C MET A 272 -8.52 -3.42 -8.61
N LEU A 273 -8.47 -2.72 -9.73
CA LEU A 273 -7.60 -3.05 -10.86
C LEU A 273 -6.11 -3.17 -10.47
N PRO A 274 -5.48 -2.22 -9.76
CA PRO A 274 -4.08 -2.37 -9.34
C PRO A 274 -3.84 -3.59 -8.45
N LYS A 275 -4.80 -3.97 -7.60
CA LYS A 275 -4.72 -5.16 -6.73
C LYS A 275 -4.71 -6.45 -7.55
N ILE A 276 -5.60 -6.54 -8.53
CA ILE A 276 -5.65 -7.69 -9.45
C ILE A 276 -4.36 -7.78 -10.26
N GLN A 277 -3.85 -6.66 -10.78
CA GLN A 277 -2.59 -6.63 -11.52
C GLN A 277 -1.40 -7.08 -10.68
N ALA A 278 -1.28 -6.60 -9.44
CA ALA A 278 -0.24 -7.03 -8.51
C ALA A 278 -0.38 -8.53 -8.17
N ALA A 279 -1.60 -8.97 -7.88
CA ALA A 279 -1.88 -10.37 -7.57
C ALA A 279 -1.55 -11.32 -8.74
N MET A 280 -1.89 -10.94 -9.97
CA MET A 280 -1.56 -11.70 -11.18
C MET A 280 -0.06 -11.80 -11.40
N ARG A 281 0.69 -10.69 -11.28
CA ARG A 281 2.15 -10.68 -11.45
C ARG A 281 2.79 -11.64 -10.45
N PHE A 282 2.46 -11.51 -9.18
CA PHE A 282 2.99 -12.37 -8.14
C PHE A 282 2.66 -13.85 -8.36
N ALA A 283 1.41 -14.19 -8.66
CA ALA A 283 0.99 -15.56 -8.92
C ALA A 283 1.69 -16.18 -10.15
N SER A 284 2.04 -15.33 -11.15
CA SER A 284 2.73 -15.77 -12.38
C SER A 284 4.24 -15.88 -12.21
N SER A 285 4.85 -15.24 -11.20
CA SER A 285 6.29 -15.12 -11.09
C SER A 285 7.01 -16.41 -10.73
N LYS A 286 6.31 -17.37 -10.09
CA LYS A 286 6.85 -18.68 -9.74
C LYS A 286 5.71 -19.70 -9.53
N PRO A 287 5.85 -20.96 -10.00
CA PRO A 287 4.87 -22.00 -9.70
C PRO A 287 4.64 -22.18 -8.20
N GLY A 288 3.38 -22.36 -7.80
CA GLY A 288 2.98 -22.55 -6.40
C GLY A 288 2.74 -21.26 -5.61
N ARG A 289 3.12 -20.09 -6.11
CA ARG A 289 2.77 -18.79 -5.50
C ARG A 289 1.28 -18.53 -5.60
N ARG A 290 0.73 -17.91 -4.55
CA ARG A 290 -0.67 -17.49 -4.52
C ARG A 290 -0.78 -16.05 -4.01
N ALA A 291 -1.67 -15.28 -4.62
CA ALA A 291 -2.09 -14.00 -4.07
C ALA A 291 -3.52 -14.12 -3.53
N ILE A 292 -3.79 -13.44 -2.42
CA ILE A 292 -5.08 -13.46 -1.75
C ILE A 292 -5.56 -12.02 -1.57
N ILE A 293 -6.79 -11.73 -1.98
CA ILE A 293 -7.44 -10.44 -1.76
C ILE A 293 -8.62 -10.66 -0.82
N THR A 294 -8.62 -9.96 0.33
CA THR A 294 -9.68 -10.09 1.33
C THR A 294 -9.79 -8.86 2.24
N SER A 295 -10.78 -8.86 3.14
CA SER A 295 -10.88 -7.88 4.22
C SER A 295 -10.00 -8.25 5.41
N LEU A 296 -9.67 -7.25 6.24
CA LEU A 296 -8.77 -7.43 7.38
C LEU A 296 -9.28 -8.49 8.38
N ASP A 297 -10.58 -8.45 8.68
CA ASP A 297 -11.26 -9.38 9.61
C ASP A 297 -11.33 -10.82 9.09
N LYS A 298 -11.18 -11.02 7.78
CA LYS A 298 -11.17 -12.34 7.12
C LYS A 298 -9.78 -12.88 6.79
N ALA A 299 -8.73 -12.18 7.17
CA ALA A 299 -7.37 -12.50 6.78
C ALA A 299 -6.95 -13.94 7.18
N VAL A 300 -7.22 -14.37 8.41
CA VAL A 300 -6.88 -15.73 8.88
C VAL A 300 -7.71 -16.80 8.15
N ASP A 301 -9.01 -16.57 7.99
CA ASP A 301 -9.90 -17.48 7.25
C ASP A 301 -9.47 -17.59 5.79
N ALA A 302 -9.04 -16.49 5.17
CA ALA A 302 -8.58 -16.47 3.79
C ALA A 302 -7.26 -17.23 3.60
N LEU A 303 -6.33 -17.10 4.54
CA LEU A 303 -5.10 -17.91 4.56
C LEU A 303 -5.39 -19.41 4.69
N ALA A 304 -6.43 -19.77 5.46
CA ALA A 304 -6.93 -21.14 5.57
C ALA A 304 -7.80 -21.61 4.38
N GLY A 305 -7.97 -20.79 3.35
CA GLY A 305 -8.79 -21.09 2.15
C GLY A 305 -10.30 -21.06 2.36
N LYS A 306 -10.78 -20.45 3.45
CA LYS A 306 -12.21 -20.40 3.83
C LYS A 306 -12.91 -19.09 3.45
N ALA A 307 -12.15 -18.06 3.10
CA ALA A 307 -12.65 -16.73 2.74
C ALA A 307 -11.75 -16.08 1.67
N GLY A 308 -12.12 -14.88 1.22
CA GLY A 308 -11.33 -14.12 0.27
C GLY A 308 -11.39 -14.61 -1.17
N THR A 309 -10.60 -13.99 -2.03
CA THR A 309 -10.35 -14.42 -3.41
C THR A 309 -8.90 -14.84 -3.55
N VAL A 310 -8.66 -16.09 -3.93
CA VAL A 310 -7.33 -16.64 -4.19
C VAL A 310 -7.04 -16.57 -5.69
N ILE A 311 -5.93 -15.94 -6.05
CA ILE A 311 -5.42 -15.86 -7.43
C ILE A 311 -4.22 -16.79 -7.57
N VAL A 312 -4.25 -17.66 -8.57
CA VAL A 312 -3.22 -18.64 -8.88
C VAL A 312 -2.89 -18.63 -10.37
N LEU A 313 -1.76 -19.25 -10.73
CA LEU A 313 -1.36 -19.44 -12.14
C LEU A 313 -2.39 -20.25 -12.92
#